data_e3be3929e9f59a1c3133fbdf81394abf
#
_entry.id   e3be3929e9f59a1c3133fbdf81394abf
#
_cell.length_a   1.000
_cell.length_b   1.000
_cell.length_c   1.000
_cell.angle_alpha   90.00
_cell.angle_beta   90.00
_cell.angle_gamma   90.00
#
_symmetry.space_group_name_H-M   'P 1'
#
loop_
_entity.id
_entity.type
_entity.pdbx_description
1 polymer ?
#
loop_
_entity_poly.entity_id
_entity_poly.type
_entity_poly.pdbx_seq_one_letter_code
_entity_poly.pdbx_strand_id
1 'polypeptide(L)'
;PAELQKEVRLRAARIIATAGSSHIGGVFSSADILAILYGEILARTDAGFIDSFILSKGHCCAGVYSALNALGYLSDELLGTYAQDGSPLMAHISHHVPHVEFSTGSLGHGLPFGIGKALASRAKGNGKHIYVLLSDGELDEGSNWEAIHFAGHHKIDNITAIIDYNKLQSLTTTHETLDLEPLSDKFKSFRWNCLRCDGHNIEDLRASFAAPHNQYPKVILCDTIKGHPIDFMLNQVVWHYRPPSAEQLDVITQQLNRVYQ
;
A
#
# COMPACT_ATOMS: atom_id res chain seq x y z
N PRO A 1 1.70 -11.31 12.22
CA PRO A 1 2.02 -10.75 10.89
C PRO A 1 2.19 -11.82 9.83
N ALA A 2 3.02 -12.88 10.07
CA ALA A 2 3.31 -13.91 9.05
C ALA A 2 2.05 -14.53 8.44
N GLU A 3 1.06 -14.90 9.27
CA GLU A 3 -0.21 -15.44 8.79
C GLU A 3 -0.96 -14.40 7.92
N LEU A 4 -0.98 -13.12 8.32
CA LEU A 4 -1.66 -12.09 7.54
C LEU A 4 -0.94 -11.79 6.23
N GLN A 5 0.40 -11.84 6.18
CA GLN A 5 1.19 -11.72 4.94
C GLN A 5 0.80 -12.80 3.92
N LYS A 6 0.66 -14.04 4.39
CA LYS A 6 0.21 -15.17 3.59
C LYS A 6 -1.21 -15.01 3.11
N GLU A 7 -2.15 -14.71 4.03
CA GLU A 7 -3.56 -14.57 3.73
C GLU A 7 -3.84 -13.44 2.73
N VAL A 8 -3.19 -12.29 2.88
CA VAL A 8 -3.32 -11.17 1.93
C VAL A 8 -2.95 -11.61 0.52
N ARG A 9 -1.82 -12.31 0.35
CA ARG A 9 -1.38 -12.78 -0.97
C ARG A 9 -2.26 -13.87 -1.55
N LEU A 10 -2.65 -14.88 -0.73
CA LEU A 10 -3.50 -15.98 -1.19
C LEU A 10 -4.88 -15.49 -1.65
N ARG A 11 -5.53 -14.64 -0.84
CA ARG A 11 -6.85 -14.10 -1.16
C ARG A 11 -6.77 -13.19 -2.38
N ALA A 12 -5.79 -12.28 -2.44
CA ALA A 12 -5.59 -11.40 -3.58
C ALA A 12 -5.32 -12.18 -4.87
N ALA A 13 -4.48 -13.22 -4.84
CA ALA A 13 -4.21 -14.04 -6.01
C ALA A 13 -5.48 -14.73 -6.53
N ARG A 14 -6.31 -15.26 -5.64
CA ARG A 14 -7.58 -15.92 -5.99
C ARG A 14 -8.55 -14.96 -6.64
N ILE A 15 -8.83 -13.81 -6.03
CA ILE A 15 -9.81 -12.86 -6.58
C ILE A 15 -9.32 -12.23 -7.89
N ILE A 16 -8.02 -11.93 -8.03
CA ILE A 16 -7.41 -11.42 -9.27
C ILE A 16 -7.51 -12.47 -10.38
N ALA A 17 -7.15 -13.73 -10.11
CA ALA A 17 -7.26 -14.81 -11.08
C ALA A 17 -8.70 -15.06 -11.52
N THR A 18 -9.63 -15.13 -10.56
CA THR A 18 -11.08 -15.36 -10.86
C THR A 18 -11.68 -14.23 -11.69
N ALA A 19 -11.32 -12.98 -11.37
CA ALA A 19 -11.84 -11.81 -12.08
C ALA A 19 -11.11 -11.52 -13.42
N GLY A 20 -10.00 -12.21 -13.71
CA GLY A 20 -9.15 -11.86 -14.85
C GLY A 20 -8.56 -10.45 -14.76
N SER A 21 -8.38 -9.94 -13.54
CA SER A 21 -7.94 -8.57 -13.26
C SER A 21 -6.41 -8.46 -13.28
N SER A 22 -5.88 -7.25 -13.07
CA SER A 22 -4.46 -6.91 -13.18
C SER A 22 -3.82 -6.57 -11.84
N HIS A 23 -2.56 -6.10 -11.87
CA HIS A 23 -1.81 -5.49 -10.78
C HIS A 23 -1.31 -6.43 -9.65
N ILE A 24 -1.34 -7.76 -9.87
CA ILE A 24 -0.93 -8.74 -8.85
C ILE A 24 0.50 -8.49 -8.35
N GLY A 25 1.44 -8.09 -9.23
CA GLY A 25 2.83 -7.83 -8.85
C GLY A 25 2.98 -6.72 -7.82
N GLY A 26 2.23 -5.62 -7.97
CA GLY A 26 2.22 -4.50 -7.03
C GLY A 26 1.45 -4.79 -5.73
N VAL A 27 0.46 -5.68 -5.77
CA VAL A 27 -0.20 -6.21 -4.57
C VAL A 27 0.78 -7.03 -3.75
N PHE A 28 1.54 -7.89 -4.41
CA PHE A 28 2.49 -8.79 -3.76
C PHE A 28 3.70 -8.05 -3.16
N SER A 29 4.22 -7.00 -3.83
CA SER A 29 5.29 -6.16 -3.26
C SER A 29 4.85 -5.47 -1.97
N SER A 30 3.62 -5.00 -1.90
CA SER A 30 3.11 -4.24 -0.75
C SER A 30 2.41 -5.09 0.32
N ALA A 31 2.29 -6.41 0.14
CA ALA A 31 1.53 -7.26 1.07
C ALA A 31 2.12 -7.29 2.49
N ASP A 32 3.44 -7.22 2.65
CA ASP A 32 4.10 -7.20 3.97
C ASP A 32 3.83 -5.87 4.68
N ILE A 33 3.86 -4.77 3.92
CA ILE A 33 3.50 -3.43 4.41
C ILE A 33 2.04 -3.41 4.87
N LEU A 34 1.12 -3.97 4.08
CA LEU A 34 -0.29 -4.06 4.45
C LEU A 34 -0.50 -4.95 5.68
N ALA A 35 0.21 -6.08 5.76
CA ALA A 35 0.08 -6.99 6.88
C ALA A 35 0.51 -6.36 8.21
N ILE A 36 1.59 -5.59 8.24
CA ILE A 36 2.01 -4.90 9.46
C ILE A 36 1.10 -3.71 9.78
N LEU A 37 0.69 -2.93 8.77
CA LEU A 37 -0.25 -1.82 8.96
C LEU A 37 -1.56 -2.29 9.61
N TYR A 38 -2.24 -3.23 8.98
CA TYR A 38 -3.53 -3.73 9.45
C TYR A 38 -3.41 -4.65 10.66
N GLY A 39 -2.31 -5.38 10.81
CA GLY A 39 -2.10 -6.32 11.90
C GLY A 39 -1.67 -5.67 13.21
N GLU A 40 -0.84 -4.61 13.15
CA GLU A 40 -0.16 -4.08 14.35
C GLU A 40 -0.22 -2.55 14.48
N ILE A 41 -0.18 -1.80 13.38
CA ILE A 41 0.08 -0.35 13.43
C ILE A 41 -1.20 0.47 13.55
N LEU A 42 -2.21 0.18 12.73
CA LEU A 42 -3.46 0.95 12.73
C LEU A 42 -4.18 0.78 14.07
N ALA A 43 -4.27 1.86 14.83
CA ALA A 43 -5.05 1.88 16.06
C ALA A 43 -6.51 1.56 15.76
N ARG A 44 -7.11 0.64 16.54
CA ARG A 44 -8.46 0.14 16.32
C ARG A 44 -9.21 -0.11 17.62
N THR A 45 -10.53 -0.10 17.53
CA THR A 45 -11.48 -0.53 18.56
C THR A 45 -12.37 -1.62 17.97
N ASP A 46 -13.30 -2.15 18.77
CA ASP A 46 -14.33 -3.08 18.28
C ASP A 46 -15.22 -2.46 17.19
N ALA A 47 -15.31 -1.13 17.14
CA ALA A 47 -16.07 -0.40 16.12
C ALA A 47 -15.29 -0.16 14.80
N GLY A 48 -14.01 -0.51 14.72
CA GLY A 48 -13.17 -0.33 13.56
C GLY A 48 -11.90 0.48 13.83
N PHE A 49 -11.31 1.04 12.77
CA PHE A 49 -10.04 1.76 12.85
C PHE A 49 -10.22 3.18 13.40
N ILE A 50 -9.35 3.58 14.32
CA ILE A 50 -9.22 4.95 14.83
C ILE A 50 -8.40 5.78 13.86
N ASP A 51 -7.22 5.26 13.47
CA ASP A 51 -6.34 5.86 12.50
C ASP A 51 -6.91 5.76 11.08
N SER A 52 -6.41 6.60 10.19
CA SER A 52 -6.81 6.59 8.79
C SER A 52 -5.73 5.95 7.92
N PHE A 53 -6.15 5.05 7.04
CA PHE A 53 -5.28 4.50 6.00
C PHE A 53 -5.82 4.85 4.62
N ILE A 54 -4.93 5.35 3.74
CA ILE A 54 -5.24 5.72 2.36
C ILE A 54 -4.32 4.93 1.44
N LEU A 55 -4.91 4.12 0.57
CA LEU A 55 -4.18 3.48 -0.51
C LEU A 55 -4.09 4.44 -1.69
N SER A 56 -3.00 5.19 -1.82
CA SER A 56 -2.80 6.12 -2.94
C SER A 56 -2.57 5.37 -4.27
N LYS A 57 -1.82 4.28 -4.25
CA LYS A 57 -1.68 3.31 -5.35
C LYS A 57 -2.94 2.43 -5.50
N GLY A 58 -4.07 3.05 -5.87
CA GLY A 58 -5.41 2.45 -5.86
C GLY A 58 -5.57 1.17 -6.65
N HIS A 59 -4.70 0.94 -7.63
CA HIS A 59 -4.62 -0.28 -8.43
C HIS A 59 -4.23 -1.53 -7.61
N CYS A 60 -3.68 -1.36 -6.41
CA CYS A 60 -3.36 -2.48 -5.50
C CYS A 60 -4.48 -2.79 -4.49
N CYS A 61 -5.72 -2.38 -4.77
CA CYS A 61 -6.88 -2.55 -3.91
C CYS A 61 -7.16 -3.99 -3.49
N ALA A 62 -6.85 -4.98 -4.34
CA ALA A 62 -7.03 -6.39 -4.02
C ALA A 62 -6.26 -6.79 -2.73
N GLY A 63 -5.09 -6.18 -2.47
CA GLY A 63 -4.35 -6.38 -1.22
C GLY A 63 -5.08 -5.84 0.00
N VAL A 64 -5.66 -4.63 -0.11
CA VAL A 64 -6.45 -4.02 0.98
C VAL A 64 -7.74 -4.80 1.23
N TYR A 65 -8.48 -5.16 0.18
CA TYR A 65 -9.70 -5.95 0.34
C TYR A 65 -9.41 -7.31 0.97
N SER A 66 -8.29 -7.95 0.59
CA SER A 66 -7.83 -9.21 1.18
C SER A 66 -7.43 -9.07 2.65
N ALA A 67 -6.76 -7.97 3.03
CA ALA A 67 -6.42 -7.70 4.41
C ALA A 67 -7.68 -7.47 5.27
N LEU A 68 -8.62 -6.66 4.79
CA LEU A 68 -9.90 -6.42 5.47
C LEU A 68 -10.72 -7.70 5.62
N ASN A 69 -10.75 -8.55 4.59
CA ASN A 69 -11.44 -9.83 4.64
C ASN A 69 -10.75 -10.80 5.61
N ALA A 70 -9.42 -10.91 5.58
CA ALA A 70 -8.66 -11.78 6.49
C ALA A 70 -8.84 -11.39 7.97
N LEU A 71 -9.16 -10.11 8.25
CA LEU A 71 -9.44 -9.59 9.58
C LEU A 71 -10.95 -9.62 9.94
N GLY A 72 -11.80 -10.14 9.05
CA GLY A 72 -13.24 -10.27 9.29
C GLY A 72 -14.07 -9.00 9.07
N TYR A 73 -13.50 -7.93 8.50
CA TYR A 73 -14.22 -6.70 8.16
C TYR A 73 -15.00 -6.79 6.85
N LEU A 74 -14.65 -7.71 5.97
CA LEU A 74 -15.40 -8.03 4.74
C LEU A 74 -15.71 -9.52 4.71
N SER A 75 -16.91 -9.90 4.29
CA SER A 75 -17.28 -11.31 4.15
C SER A 75 -16.61 -11.95 2.93
N ASP A 76 -16.53 -13.28 2.92
CA ASP A 76 -16.00 -14.05 1.78
C ASP A 76 -16.90 -13.91 0.55
N GLU A 77 -18.22 -13.82 0.76
CA GLU A 77 -19.19 -13.60 -0.33
C GLU A 77 -18.92 -12.25 -1.01
N LEU A 78 -18.72 -11.18 -0.21
CA LEU A 78 -18.44 -9.88 -0.76
C LEU A 78 -17.06 -9.87 -1.47
N LEU A 79 -16.02 -10.47 -0.88
CA LEU A 79 -14.70 -10.57 -1.51
C LEU A 79 -14.78 -11.29 -2.85
N GLY A 80 -15.61 -12.33 -2.96
CA GLY A 80 -15.85 -13.09 -4.18
C GLY A 80 -16.46 -12.30 -5.34
N THR A 81 -17.02 -11.09 -5.06
CA THR A 81 -17.58 -10.22 -6.10
C THR A 81 -16.56 -9.22 -6.68
N TYR A 82 -15.28 -9.35 -6.32
CA TYR A 82 -14.22 -8.45 -6.79
C TYR A 82 -14.25 -8.27 -8.32
N ALA A 83 -14.27 -7.01 -8.77
CA ALA A 83 -14.29 -6.58 -10.16
C ALA A 83 -15.48 -7.16 -11.01
N GLN A 84 -16.57 -7.56 -10.35
CA GLN A 84 -17.81 -7.94 -11.02
C GLN A 84 -18.75 -6.74 -11.16
N ASP A 85 -19.63 -6.78 -12.14
CA ASP A 85 -20.65 -5.76 -12.37
C ASP A 85 -21.55 -5.58 -11.13
N GLY A 86 -21.73 -4.33 -10.71
CA GLY A 86 -22.53 -3.98 -9.54
C GLY A 86 -21.83 -4.17 -8.18
N SER A 87 -20.63 -4.73 -8.15
CA SER A 87 -19.86 -4.85 -6.92
C SER A 87 -19.25 -3.52 -6.48
N PRO A 88 -19.21 -3.20 -5.17
CA PRO A 88 -18.45 -2.08 -4.66
C PRO A 88 -16.93 -2.35 -4.71
N LEU A 89 -16.51 -3.63 -4.79
CA LEU A 89 -15.12 -4.05 -4.86
C LEU A 89 -14.58 -3.92 -6.29
N MET A 90 -14.38 -2.69 -6.73
CA MET A 90 -13.82 -2.39 -8.05
C MET A 90 -12.34 -2.77 -8.15
N ALA A 91 -11.80 -2.83 -9.38
CA ALA A 91 -10.38 -3.09 -9.65
C ALA A 91 -9.44 -1.93 -9.26
N HIS A 92 -9.98 -0.83 -8.75
CA HIS A 92 -9.30 0.25 -8.05
C HIS A 92 -10.02 0.51 -6.74
N ILE A 93 -9.28 1.02 -5.74
CA ILE A 93 -9.82 1.20 -4.39
C ILE A 93 -11.04 2.14 -4.40
N SER A 94 -12.11 1.78 -3.70
CA SER A 94 -13.37 2.50 -3.68
C SER A 94 -13.84 2.79 -2.25
N HIS A 95 -14.21 4.05 -1.98
CA HIS A 95 -14.79 4.48 -0.69
C HIS A 95 -16.20 3.95 -0.43
N HIS A 96 -16.83 3.28 -1.41
CA HIS A 96 -18.07 2.54 -1.19
C HIS A 96 -17.88 1.22 -0.44
N VAL A 97 -16.61 0.79 -0.29
CA VAL A 97 -16.26 -0.40 0.50
C VAL A 97 -16.11 -0.01 1.97
N PRO A 98 -16.73 -0.75 2.92
CA PRO A 98 -16.53 -0.49 4.34
C PRO A 98 -15.06 -0.42 4.73
N HIS A 99 -14.71 0.53 5.60
CA HIS A 99 -13.34 0.80 6.07
C HIS A 99 -12.37 1.36 5.01
N VAL A 100 -12.84 1.73 3.83
CA VAL A 100 -12.08 2.47 2.82
C VAL A 100 -12.55 3.92 2.81
N GLU A 101 -11.64 4.84 3.10
CA GLU A 101 -12.01 6.25 3.30
C GLU A 101 -11.92 7.11 2.04
N PHE A 102 -11.15 6.67 1.03
CA PHE A 102 -10.91 7.46 -0.17
C PHE A 102 -10.72 6.57 -1.39
N SER A 103 -11.40 6.91 -2.48
CA SER A 103 -11.20 6.25 -3.78
C SER A 103 -10.00 6.84 -4.50
N THR A 104 -9.13 5.99 -5.01
CA THR A 104 -7.99 6.38 -5.84
C THR A 104 -7.92 5.52 -7.10
N GLY A 105 -7.17 6.00 -8.07
CA GLY A 105 -6.98 5.35 -9.36
C GLY A 105 -6.15 6.24 -10.27
N SER A 106 -6.51 7.54 -10.37
CA SER A 106 -5.59 8.58 -10.82
C SER A 106 -4.54 8.78 -9.73
N LEU A 107 -3.26 8.61 -10.09
CA LEU A 107 -2.14 8.71 -9.15
C LEU A 107 -1.91 10.16 -8.71
N GLY A 108 -1.21 10.35 -7.57
CA GLY A 108 -0.86 11.67 -7.05
C GLY A 108 -1.95 12.34 -6.18
N HIS A 109 -3.06 11.68 -5.90
CA HIS A 109 -4.18 12.29 -5.15
C HIS A 109 -4.30 11.82 -3.70
N GLY A 110 -3.79 10.63 -3.36
CA GLY A 110 -3.92 10.08 -2.02
C GLY A 110 -3.13 10.86 -0.97
N LEU A 111 -1.92 11.29 -1.28
CA LEU A 111 -1.09 12.05 -0.34
C LEU A 111 -1.65 13.45 -0.05
N PRO A 112 -2.02 14.28 -1.04
CA PRO A 112 -2.70 15.56 -0.78
C PRO A 112 -3.97 15.42 0.07
N PHE A 113 -4.80 14.42 -0.23
CA PHE A 113 -5.99 14.11 0.56
C PHE A 113 -5.63 13.72 2.00
N GLY A 114 -4.62 12.87 2.18
CA GLY A 114 -4.11 12.46 3.51
C GLY A 114 -3.64 13.63 4.34
N ILE A 115 -2.95 14.60 3.72
CA ILE A 115 -2.52 15.84 4.38
C ILE A 115 -3.72 16.66 4.83
N GLY A 116 -4.75 16.80 4.00
CA GLY A 116 -6.00 17.46 4.39
C GLY A 116 -6.67 16.79 5.60
N LYS A 117 -6.67 15.45 5.65
CA LYS A 117 -7.16 14.68 6.81
C LYS A 117 -6.30 14.92 8.06
N ALA A 118 -4.99 14.96 7.92
CA ALA A 118 -4.08 15.21 9.04
C ALA A 118 -4.31 16.60 9.64
N LEU A 119 -4.50 17.63 8.81
CA LEU A 119 -4.90 18.98 9.24
C LEU A 119 -6.26 18.98 9.96
N ALA A 120 -7.24 18.29 9.39
CA ALA A 120 -8.57 18.18 10.01
C ALA A 120 -8.52 17.45 11.36
N SER A 121 -7.70 16.42 11.49
CA SER A 121 -7.45 15.72 12.75
C SER A 121 -6.84 16.65 13.81
N ARG A 122 -5.83 17.43 13.44
CA ARG A 122 -5.22 18.44 14.32
C ARG A 122 -6.23 19.49 14.76
N ALA A 123 -7.00 20.05 13.83
CA ALA A 123 -8.00 21.07 14.13
C ALA A 123 -9.09 20.56 15.09
N LYS A 124 -9.44 19.29 15.00
CA LYS A 124 -10.41 18.64 15.89
C LYS A 124 -9.81 18.15 17.21
N GLY A 125 -8.49 18.11 17.34
CA GLY A 125 -7.79 17.59 18.52
C GLY A 125 -8.09 16.10 18.80
N ASN A 126 -8.41 15.29 17.77
CA ASN A 126 -8.85 13.91 17.96
C ASN A 126 -7.71 12.88 17.94
N GLY A 127 -6.46 13.33 17.74
CA GLY A 127 -5.25 12.50 17.84
C GLY A 127 -5.05 11.45 16.73
N LYS A 128 -5.87 11.46 15.67
CA LYS A 128 -5.77 10.49 14.58
C LYS A 128 -4.46 10.65 13.82
N HIS A 129 -3.81 9.52 13.56
CA HIS A 129 -2.67 9.44 12.65
C HIS A 129 -3.13 9.01 11.25
N ILE A 130 -2.48 9.52 10.22
CA ILE A 130 -2.81 9.25 8.83
C ILE A 130 -1.66 8.50 8.16
N TYR A 131 -1.96 7.34 7.59
CA TYR A 131 -1.02 6.53 6.81
C TYR A 131 -1.42 6.56 5.35
N VAL A 132 -0.46 6.80 4.46
CA VAL A 132 -0.70 6.84 3.01
C VAL A 132 0.30 5.94 2.32
N LEU A 133 -0.18 4.91 1.62
CA LEU A 133 0.67 4.00 0.84
C LEU A 133 0.67 4.42 -0.63
N LEU A 134 1.85 4.83 -1.11
CA LEU A 134 2.11 5.24 -2.49
C LEU A 134 2.93 4.17 -3.22
N SER A 135 2.92 4.20 -4.55
CA SER A 135 3.95 3.54 -5.38
C SER A 135 5.10 4.50 -5.68
N ASP A 136 6.23 3.96 -6.07
CA ASP A 136 7.38 4.73 -6.53
C ASP A 136 7.05 5.50 -7.82
N GLY A 137 6.49 4.87 -8.84
CA GLY A 137 6.10 5.55 -10.07
C GLY A 137 5.01 6.61 -9.87
N GLU A 138 4.24 6.56 -8.79
CA GLU A 138 3.31 7.62 -8.42
C GLU A 138 4.01 8.93 -8.04
N LEU A 139 5.28 8.88 -7.65
CA LEU A 139 6.07 10.07 -7.34
C LEU A 139 6.47 10.89 -8.58
N ASP A 140 6.19 10.39 -9.79
CA ASP A 140 6.28 11.18 -11.01
C ASP A 140 5.18 12.26 -11.09
N GLU A 141 4.11 12.12 -10.31
CA GLU A 141 3.01 13.11 -10.26
C GLU A 141 3.43 14.34 -9.44
N GLY A 142 3.36 15.52 -10.08
CA GLY A 142 3.76 16.80 -9.47
C GLY A 142 2.99 17.14 -8.20
N SER A 143 1.71 16.75 -8.11
CA SER A 143 0.85 16.96 -6.94
C SER A 143 1.41 16.32 -5.65
N ASN A 144 2.16 15.23 -5.75
CA ASN A 144 2.85 14.64 -4.60
C ASN A 144 3.94 15.59 -4.08
N TRP A 145 4.73 16.22 -4.97
CA TRP A 145 5.81 17.13 -4.55
C TRP A 145 5.27 18.43 -3.97
N GLU A 146 4.16 18.96 -4.49
CA GLU A 146 3.43 20.07 -3.87
C GLU A 146 2.96 19.71 -2.46
N ALA A 147 2.37 18.53 -2.29
CA ALA A 147 1.90 18.02 -1.01
C ALA A 147 3.07 17.78 -0.02
N ILE A 148 4.18 17.21 -0.50
CA ILE A 148 5.40 16.96 0.29
C ILE A 148 5.98 18.29 0.79
N HIS A 149 6.11 19.28 -0.09
CA HIS A 149 6.60 20.62 0.29
C HIS A 149 5.69 21.27 1.35
N PHE A 150 4.38 21.26 1.10
CA PHE A 150 3.39 21.81 2.02
C PHE A 150 3.45 21.15 3.41
N ALA A 151 3.47 19.83 3.47
CA ALA A 151 3.49 19.10 4.74
C ALA A 151 4.74 19.37 5.56
N GLY A 152 5.91 19.42 4.91
CA GLY A 152 7.17 19.75 5.58
C GLY A 152 7.22 21.19 6.09
N HIS A 153 6.71 22.16 5.30
CA HIS A 153 6.63 23.56 5.72
C HIS A 153 5.75 23.72 6.97
N HIS A 154 4.56 23.11 6.96
CA HIS A 154 3.59 23.21 8.05
C HIS A 154 3.83 22.21 9.19
N LYS A 155 4.94 21.44 9.15
CA LYS A 155 5.30 20.45 10.17
C LYS A 155 4.14 19.54 10.52
N ILE A 156 3.56 18.91 9.50
CA ILE A 156 2.41 18.00 9.69
C ILE A 156 2.95 16.64 10.17
N ASP A 157 3.09 16.47 11.49
CA ASP A 157 3.74 15.32 12.13
C ASP A 157 2.81 14.12 12.40
N ASN A 158 1.51 14.26 12.16
CA ASN A 158 0.53 13.19 12.30
C ASN A 158 0.22 12.49 10.95
N ILE A 159 1.19 12.45 10.05
CA ILE A 159 1.12 11.72 8.79
C ILE A 159 2.40 10.89 8.56
N THR A 160 2.22 9.68 8.05
CA THR A 160 3.29 8.81 7.54
C THR A 160 2.97 8.44 6.10
N ALA A 161 3.80 8.88 5.17
CA ALA A 161 3.83 8.37 3.80
C ALA A 161 4.67 7.08 3.77
N ILE A 162 4.23 6.09 3.03
CA ILE A 162 4.91 4.81 2.86
C ILE A 162 5.07 4.61 1.36
N ILE A 163 6.28 4.41 0.89
CA ILE A 163 6.57 4.21 -0.52
C ILE A 163 6.90 2.74 -0.76
N ASP A 164 6.05 2.05 -1.51
CA ASP A 164 6.36 0.73 -2.05
C ASP A 164 7.39 0.92 -3.18
N TYR A 165 8.68 0.89 -2.81
CA TYR A 165 9.79 1.20 -3.69
C TYR A 165 10.32 -0.07 -4.37
N ASN A 166 9.53 -0.62 -5.31
CA ASN A 166 9.86 -1.83 -6.05
C ASN A 166 10.63 -1.57 -7.35
N LYS A 167 10.85 -0.30 -7.72
CA LYS A 167 11.66 0.18 -8.85
C LYS A 167 11.11 -0.17 -10.23
N LEU A 168 9.85 -0.66 -10.30
CA LEU A 168 9.19 -1.03 -11.55
C LEU A 168 7.85 -0.33 -11.71
N GLN A 169 7.73 0.44 -12.76
CA GLN A 169 6.48 1.06 -13.20
C GLN A 169 5.66 0.10 -14.08
N SER A 170 4.74 0.65 -14.86
CA SER A 170 3.85 -0.11 -15.72
C SER A 170 4.52 -0.62 -17.00
N LEU A 171 5.52 0.09 -17.52
CA LEU A 171 6.18 -0.23 -18.78
C LEU A 171 7.63 -0.67 -18.60
N THR A 172 8.36 -0.04 -17.67
CA THR A 172 9.77 -0.29 -17.43
C THR A 172 10.17 0.11 -16.00
N THR A 173 11.48 0.27 -15.74
CA THR A 173 11.99 0.71 -14.44
C THR A 173 11.68 2.18 -14.16
N THR A 174 11.68 2.56 -12.88
CA THR A 174 11.59 3.98 -12.47
C THR A 174 12.77 4.78 -13.03
N HIS A 175 13.97 4.19 -13.06
CA HIS A 175 15.17 4.84 -13.59
C HIS A 175 15.07 5.18 -15.09
N GLU A 176 14.49 4.28 -15.87
CA GLU A 176 14.35 4.49 -17.32
C GLU A 176 13.17 5.42 -17.66
N THR A 177 12.14 5.49 -16.79
CA THR A 177 10.98 6.35 -17.02
C THR A 177 11.29 7.78 -16.58
N LEU A 178 11.55 7.99 -15.29
CA LEU A 178 11.96 9.24 -14.69
C LEU A 178 12.70 8.94 -13.38
N ASP A 179 14.01 9.17 -13.33
CA ASP A 179 14.83 8.79 -12.20
C ASP A 179 14.44 9.52 -10.91
N LEU A 180 14.03 8.76 -9.93
CA LEU A 180 13.60 9.29 -8.62
C LEU A 180 14.77 9.55 -7.67
N GLU A 181 15.95 8.97 -7.91
CA GLU A 181 17.09 9.14 -6.99
C GLU A 181 17.77 10.54 -7.12
N PRO A 182 18.34 11.07 -6.05
CA PRO A 182 18.41 10.53 -4.70
C PRO A 182 17.13 10.81 -3.90
N LEU A 183 16.23 9.82 -3.84
CA LEU A 183 14.88 10.00 -3.30
C LEU A 183 14.86 10.39 -1.81
N SER A 184 15.70 9.75 -0.99
CA SER A 184 15.83 10.10 0.43
C SER A 184 16.21 11.55 0.66
N ASP A 185 17.12 12.09 -0.14
CA ASP A 185 17.59 13.47 0.01
C ASP A 185 16.56 14.48 -0.48
N LYS A 186 15.78 14.14 -1.51
CA LYS A 186 14.62 14.94 -1.93
C LYS A 186 13.61 15.10 -0.79
N PHE A 187 13.20 14.03 -0.11
CA PHE A 187 12.32 14.12 1.06
C PHE A 187 12.92 14.92 2.21
N LYS A 188 14.20 14.69 2.54
CA LYS A 188 14.90 15.44 3.59
C LYS A 188 14.98 16.94 3.28
N SER A 189 15.18 17.33 2.01
CA SER A 189 15.22 18.74 1.59
C SER A 189 13.89 19.45 1.84
N PHE A 190 12.77 18.72 1.80
CA PHE A 190 11.44 19.17 2.18
C PHE A 190 11.12 18.99 3.67
N ARG A 191 12.15 18.70 4.51
CA ARG A 191 12.03 18.55 5.97
C ARG A 191 11.21 17.34 6.44
N TRP A 192 11.09 16.31 5.62
CA TRP A 192 10.50 15.06 6.07
C TRP A 192 11.52 14.21 6.85
N ASN A 193 11.05 13.57 7.92
CA ASN A 193 11.81 12.50 8.56
C ASN A 193 11.76 11.27 7.67
N CYS A 194 12.84 11.05 6.91
CA CYS A 194 12.93 10.01 5.91
C CYS A 194 13.68 8.80 6.45
N LEU A 195 13.02 7.66 6.45
CA LEU A 195 13.54 6.34 6.80
C LEU A 195 13.56 5.45 5.56
N ARG A 196 14.49 4.50 5.52
CA ARG A 196 14.56 3.48 4.47
C ARG A 196 14.75 2.12 5.11
N CYS A 197 14.00 1.10 4.67
CA CYS A 197 14.02 -0.24 5.24
C CYS A 197 13.81 -1.31 4.17
N ASP A 198 14.13 -2.56 4.50
CA ASP A 198 13.68 -3.71 3.74
C ASP A 198 12.17 -3.89 3.93
N GLY A 199 11.40 -3.68 2.84
CA GLY A 199 9.94 -3.76 2.86
C GLY A 199 9.39 -5.19 2.96
N HIS A 200 10.25 -6.20 2.94
CA HIS A 200 9.89 -7.61 3.17
C HIS A 200 10.35 -8.13 4.54
N ASN A 201 11.09 -7.33 5.30
CA ASN A 201 11.49 -7.64 6.67
C ASN A 201 10.54 -6.99 7.68
N ILE A 202 9.76 -7.80 8.40
CA ILE A 202 8.76 -7.31 9.37
C ILE A 202 9.39 -6.54 10.52
N GLU A 203 10.58 -6.92 10.98
CA GLU A 203 11.26 -6.22 12.07
C GLU A 203 11.75 -4.83 11.63
N ASP A 204 12.26 -4.72 10.40
CA ASP A 204 12.67 -3.43 9.82
C ASP A 204 11.46 -2.51 9.61
N LEU A 205 10.35 -3.05 9.10
CA LEU A 205 9.09 -2.33 8.98
C LEU A 205 8.61 -1.86 10.35
N ARG A 206 8.55 -2.74 11.35
CA ARG A 206 8.13 -2.42 12.73
C ARG A 206 8.99 -1.31 13.32
N ALA A 207 10.31 -1.40 13.20
CA ALA A 207 11.24 -0.39 13.68
C ALA A 207 11.00 0.97 12.98
N SER A 208 10.77 0.97 11.67
CA SER A 208 10.50 2.17 10.89
C SER A 208 9.17 2.83 11.27
N PHE A 209 8.11 2.05 11.51
CA PHE A 209 6.84 2.60 11.99
C PHE A 209 6.96 3.15 13.41
N ALA A 210 7.70 2.50 14.30
CA ALA A 210 7.91 2.93 15.68
C ALA A 210 8.83 4.16 15.81
N ALA A 211 9.64 4.48 14.80
CA ALA A 211 10.55 5.61 14.83
C ALA A 211 9.80 6.93 15.04
N PRO A 212 10.35 7.89 15.85
CA PRO A 212 9.66 9.14 16.18
C PRO A 212 9.52 10.05 14.94
N HIS A 213 8.47 10.86 14.94
CA HIS A 213 8.21 11.87 13.90
C HIS A 213 9.11 13.12 14.01
N ASN A 214 9.68 13.40 15.19
CA ASN A 214 10.53 14.56 15.45
C ASN A 214 9.90 15.90 15.00
N GLN A 215 8.58 16.05 15.21
CA GLN A 215 7.79 17.24 14.85
C GLN A 215 7.68 17.52 13.33
N TYR A 216 7.98 16.54 12.48
CA TYR A 216 7.88 16.64 11.03
C TYR A 216 7.12 15.45 10.44
N PRO A 217 6.58 15.57 9.24
CA PRO A 217 5.99 14.42 8.56
C PRO A 217 7.04 13.33 8.36
N LYS A 218 6.60 12.07 8.39
CA LYS A 218 7.46 10.90 8.21
C LYS A 218 7.22 10.25 6.86
N VAL A 219 8.29 9.80 6.21
CA VAL A 219 8.23 8.92 5.06
C VAL A 219 9.06 7.67 5.31
N ILE A 220 8.53 6.52 4.96
CA ILE A 220 9.23 5.23 4.99
C ILE A 220 9.38 4.75 3.54
N LEU A 221 10.60 4.72 3.05
CA LEU A 221 10.95 4.15 1.76
C LEU A 221 11.16 2.66 1.98
N CYS A 222 10.20 1.85 1.57
CA CYS A 222 10.26 0.39 1.70
C CYS A 222 10.85 -0.19 0.43
N ASP A 223 12.12 -0.60 0.45
CA ASP A 223 12.71 -1.36 -0.63
C ASP A 223 12.00 -2.71 -0.75
N THR A 224 11.31 -2.90 -1.85
CA THR A 224 10.49 -4.09 -2.11
C THR A 224 10.85 -4.72 -3.45
N ILE A 225 10.32 -5.91 -3.69
CA ILE A 225 10.48 -6.63 -4.95
C ILE A 225 9.10 -6.90 -5.53
N LYS A 226 8.84 -6.39 -6.74
CA LYS A 226 7.57 -6.65 -7.41
C LYS A 226 7.35 -8.14 -7.59
N GLY A 227 6.19 -8.64 -7.13
CA GLY A 227 5.85 -10.06 -7.22
C GLY A 227 6.40 -10.96 -6.12
N HIS A 228 7.10 -10.40 -5.10
CA HIS A 228 7.64 -11.19 -3.97
C HIS A 228 6.53 -11.94 -3.22
N PRO A 229 6.75 -13.22 -2.82
CA PRO A 229 7.95 -14.05 -2.95
C PRO A 229 7.88 -15.10 -4.08
N ILE A 230 7.13 -14.86 -5.13
CA ILE A 230 6.83 -15.86 -6.16
C ILE A 230 7.89 -15.84 -7.27
N ASP A 231 8.66 -16.92 -7.41
CA ASP A 231 9.83 -17.00 -8.27
C ASP A 231 9.60 -16.49 -9.70
N PHE A 232 8.51 -16.93 -10.36
CA PHE A 232 8.21 -16.53 -11.74
C PHE A 232 7.67 -15.08 -11.86
N MET A 233 7.36 -14.44 -10.73
CA MET A 233 6.81 -13.08 -10.70
C MET A 233 7.86 -12.03 -10.35
N LEU A 234 9.00 -12.42 -9.75
CA LEU A 234 9.98 -11.48 -9.23
C LEU A 234 10.49 -10.53 -10.32
N ASN A 235 10.34 -9.23 -10.07
CA ASN A 235 10.83 -8.16 -10.94
C ASN A 235 10.39 -8.26 -12.42
N GLN A 236 9.17 -8.78 -12.65
CA GLN A 236 8.63 -8.90 -14.00
C GLN A 236 7.51 -7.87 -14.22
N VAL A 237 7.72 -6.95 -15.18
CA VAL A 237 6.74 -5.90 -15.56
C VAL A 237 5.41 -6.48 -15.99
N VAL A 238 5.41 -7.66 -16.63
CA VAL A 238 4.19 -8.32 -17.14
C VAL A 238 3.11 -8.52 -16.05
N TRP A 239 3.49 -8.68 -14.79
CA TRP A 239 2.57 -8.83 -13.65
C TRP A 239 1.94 -7.52 -13.19
N HIS A 240 2.22 -6.43 -13.89
CA HIS A 240 1.41 -5.22 -13.77
C HIS A 240 0.06 -5.37 -14.48
N TYR A 241 -0.01 -6.15 -15.56
CA TYR A 241 -1.19 -6.22 -16.43
C TYR A 241 -1.88 -7.59 -16.43
N ARG A 242 -1.17 -8.68 -16.20
CA ARG A 242 -1.71 -10.03 -16.37
C ARG A 242 -2.20 -10.63 -15.05
N PRO A 243 -3.38 -11.30 -15.06
CA PRO A 243 -3.76 -12.21 -14.00
C PRO A 243 -2.96 -13.52 -14.09
N PRO A 244 -2.79 -14.27 -12.99
CA PRO A 244 -2.25 -15.62 -13.06
C PRO A 244 -3.27 -16.58 -13.70
N SER A 245 -2.76 -17.59 -14.45
CA SER A 245 -3.59 -18.73 -14.89
C SER A 245 -3.94 -19.64 -13.70
N ALA A 246 -4.83 -20.63 -13.93
CA ALA A 246 -5.17 -21.60 -12.90
C ALA A 246 -3.94 -22.38 -12.41
N GLU A 247 -3.07 -22.84 -13.34
CA GLU A 247 -1.84 -23.55 -13.01
C GLU A 247 -0.86 -22.65 -12.23
N GLN A 248 -0.77 -21.38 -12.61
CA GLN A 248 0.05 -20.41 -11.90
C GLN A 248 -0.49 -20.11 -10.49
N LEU A 249 -1.81 -20.08 -10.31
CA LEU A 249 -2.44 -19.91 -9.00
C LEU A 249 -2.10 -21.09 -8.06
N ASP A 250 -2.07 -22.31 -8.58
CA ASP A 250 -1.64 -23.49 -7.83
C ASP A 250 -0.17 -23.36 -7.38
N VAL A 251 0.71 -22.95 -8.29
CA VAL A 251 2.13 -22.70 -7.97
C VAL A 251 2.29 -21.59 -6.91
N ILE A 252 1.56 -20.47 -7.05
CA ILE A 252 1.53 -19.39 -6.05
C ILE A 252 1.13 -19.96 -4.69
N THR A 253 0.05 -20.74 -4.63
CA THR A 253 -0.46 -21.32 -3.39
C THR A 253 0.57 -22.24 -2.74
N GLN A 254 1.24 -23.10 -3.52
CA GLN A 254 2.29 -23.99 -3.02
C GLN A 254 3.51 -23.22 -2.49
N GLN A 255 3.98 -22.20 -3.22
CA GLN A 255 5.12 -21.40 -2.80
C GLN A 255 4.81 -20.60 -1.53
N LEU A 256 3.65 -19.96 -1.43
CA LEU A 256 3.24 -19.24 -0.22
C LEU A 256 3.12 -20.17 0.99
N ASN A 257 2.57 -21.37 0.81
CA ASN A 257 2.52 -22.36 1.88
C ASN A 257 3.92 -22.82 2.36
N ARG A 258 4.92 -22.81 1.48
CA ARG A 258 6.31 -23.15 1.85
C ARG A 258 7.02 -22.02 2.56
N VAL A 259 6.83 -20.78 2.10
CA VAL A 259 7.52 -19.58 2.65
C VAL A 259 7.00 -19.24 4.04
N TYR A 260 5.71 -19.44 4.30
CA TYR A 260 5.04 -19.06 5.55
C TYR A 260 4.64 -20.30 6.40
N GLN A 261 5.49 -21.32 6.43
CA GLN A 261 5.31 -22.49 7.29
C GLN A 261 5.56 -22.19 8.75
#